data_a27da4d30979cc4402848a0e2aba5913
#
_entry.id   a27da4d30979cc4402848a0e2aba5913
#
_cell.length_a   1.000
_cell.length_b   1.000
_cell.length_c   1.000
_cell.angle_alpha   90.00
_cell.angle_beta   90.00
_cell.angle_gamma   90.00
#
_symmetry.space_group_name_H-M   'P 1'
#
loop_
_entity.id
_entity.type
_entity.pdbx_description
1 polymer ?
#
loop_
_entity_poly.entity_id
_entity_poly.type
_entity_poly.pdbx_seq_one_letter_code
_entity_poly.pdbx_strand_id
1 'polypeptide(L)'
;GGAPLPPPHPGVGGVFVLVPGAGRLVLEAASIGTGGEVMVLEMGEQVKIVDLATTLIRLSGRKDIDITYTGLRPGEKISEDLFSSHEDRRATTNPLVSSVDVPKLSVDQVQSLSIANHQAAFDWMRRQSKTMPSTLRTLPLI
;
A
#
# COMPACT_ATOMS: atom_id res chain seq x y z
N GLY A 1 -20.06 -2.22 30.56
CA GLY A 1 -19.66 -1.15 29.67
C GLY A 1 -18.78 -1.72 28.57
N GLY A 2 -19.03 -1.30 27.32
CA GLY A 2 -18.15 -1.64 26.21
C GLY A 2 -16.90 -0.77 26.24
N ALA A 3 -15.75 -1.36 25.88
CA ALA A 3 -14.56 -0.55 25.66
C ALA A 3 -14.80 0.41 24.48
N PRO A 4 -14.36 1.69 24.56
CA PRO A 4 -14.47 2.59 23.42
C PRO A 4 -13.68 2.05 22.23
N LEU A 5 -14.19 2.27 21.02
CA LEU A 5 -13.46 1.98 19.76
C LEU A 5 -12.56 3.18 19.47
N PRO A 6 -11.25 3.05 19.54
CA PRO A 6 -10.33 4.16 19.34
C PRO A 6 -9.81 4.23 17.90
N PRO A 7 -10.51 4.88 16.94
CA PRO A 7 -9.88 5.21 15.67
C PRO A 7 -8.79 6.27 15.89
N PRO A 8 -7.68 6.24 15.15
CA PRO A 8 -6.57 7.16 15.36
C PRO A 8 -6.93 8.62 15.02
N HIS A 9 -7.72 8.86 13.97
CA HIS A 9 -8.10 10.20 13.52
C HIS A 9 -9.38 10.11 12.69
N PRO A 10 -10.30 11.11 12.71
CA PRO A 10 -11.56 11.05 11.95
C PRO A 10 -11.38 10.94 10.42
N GLY A 11 -10.26 11.41 9.89
CA GLY A 11 -9.95 11.35 8.45
C GLY A 11 -9.26 10.07 7.99
N VAL A 12 -8.86 9.19 8.92
CA VAL A 12 -8.15 7.96 8.52
C VAL A 12 -9.07 7.03 7.75
N GLY A 13 -8.64 6.71 6.54
CA GLY A 13 -9.28 5.75 5.65
C GLY A 13 -8.43 4.48 5.48
N GLY A 14 -9.08 3.42 5.03
CA GLY A 14 -8.45 2.16 4.67
C GLY A 14 -9.23 1.49 3.57
N VAL A 15 -8.59 0.56 2.89
CA VAL A 15 -9.22 -0.32 1.92
C VAL A 15 -9.58 -1.64 2.59
N PHE A 16 -10.72 -2.21 2.22
CA PHE A 16 -11.23 -3.43 2.81
C PHE A 16 -11.46 -4.47 1.72
N VAL A 17 -10.93 -5.65 1.92
CA VAL A 17 -11.13 -6.78 1.03
C VAL A 17 -11.46 -8.03 1.84
N LEU A 18 -12.38 -8.84 1.32
CA LEU A 18 -12.68 -10.13 1.94
C LEU A 18 -11.53 -11.11 1.70
N VAL A 19 -11.16 -11.90 2.71
CA VAL A 19 -10.05 -12.87 2.65
C VAL A 19 -10.16 -13.81 1.43
N PRO A 20 -11.31 -14.41 1.10
CA PRO A 20 -11.42 -15.24 -0.10
C PRO A 20 -11.21 -14.46 -1.40
N GLY A 21 -11.66 -13.21 -1.47
CA GLY A 21 -11.45 -12.33 -2.61
C GLY A 21 -9.97 -11.95 -2.80
N ALA A 22 -9.30 -11.59 -1.70
CA ALA A 22 -7.88 -11.29 -1.70
C ALA A 22 -7.06 -12.50 -2.16
N GLY A 23 -7.32 -13.68 -1.60
CA GLY A 23 -6.62 -14.92 -1.97
C GLY A 23 -6.77 -15.26 -3.45
N ARG A 24 -7.98 -15.12 -4.00
CA ARG A 24 -8.23 -15.33 -5.42
C ARG A 24 -7.45 -14.34 -6.30
N LEU A 25 -7.46 -13.05 -5.97
CA LEU A 25 -6.74 -12.03 -6.72
C LEU A 25 -5.23 -12.25 -6.69
N VAL A 26 -4.68 -12.70 -5.55
CA VAL A 26 -3.24 -13.03 -5.43
C VAL A 26 -2.87 -14.20 -6.34
N LEU A 27 -3.67 -15.27 -6.36
CA LEU A 27 -3.43 -16.42 -7.24
C LEU A 27 -3.53 -16.03 -8.71
N GLU A 28 -4.48 -15.19 -9.05
CA GLU A 28 -4.66 -14.70 -10.41
C GLU A 28 -3.51 -13.77 -10.82
N ALA A 29 -3.10 -12.83 -9.96
CA ALA A 29 -1.93 -11.98 -10.19
C ALA A 29 -0.67 -12.82 -10.42
N ALA A 30 -0.47 -13.88 -9.64
CA ALA A 30 0.66 -14.80 -9.83
C ALA A 30 0.60 -15.54 -11.17
N SER A 31 -0.60 -15.82 -11.70
CA SER A 31 -0.77 -16.55 -12.98
C SER A 31 -0.56 -15.67 -14.20
N ILE A 32 -0.87 -14.37 -14.11
CA ILE A 32 -0.75 -13.43 -15.25
C ILE A 32 0.57 -12.64 -15.23
N GLY A 33 1.27 -12.60 -14.09
CA GLY A 33 2.55 -11.91 -13.96
C GLY A 33 3.65 -12.57 -14.79
N THR A 34 4.47 -11.75 -15.45
CA THR A 34 5.57 -12.19 -16.31
C THR A 34 6.94 -12.12 -15.65
N GLY A 35 7.00 -11.56 -14.44
CA GLY A 35 8.21 -11.35 -13.66
C GLY A 35 8.88 -9.99 -13.89
N GLY A 36 9.51 -9.48 -12.85
CA GLY A 36 10.16 -8.15 -12.87
C GLY A 36 9.17 -6.99 -12.78
N GLU A 37 7.97 -7.24 -12.30
CA GLU A 37 6.89 -6.27 -12.10
C GLU A 37 6.25 -6.45 -10.72
N VAL A 38 5.61 -5.41 -10.23
CA VAL A 38 4.73 -5.47 -9.05
C VAL A 38 3.29 -5.55 -9.51
N MET A 39 2.57 -6.55 -9.02
CA MET A 39 1.15 -6.69 -9.27
C MET A 39 0.39 -5.95 -8.15
N VAL A 40 -0.44 -4.99 -8.54
CA VAL A 40 -1.23 -4.17 -7.62
C VAL A 40 -2.70 -4.55 -7.75
N LEU A 41 -3.28 -4.95 -6.62
CA LEU A 41 -4.68 -5.37 -6.58
C LEU A 41 -5.58 -4.13 -6.42
N GLU A 42 -6.64 -4.06 -7.21
CA GLU A 42 -7.68 -3.06 -7.05
C GLU A 42 -8.55 -3.42 -5.84
N MET A 43 -8.50 -2.61 -4.81
CA MET A 43 -9.20 -2.87 -3.55
C MET A 43 -10.42 -1.96 -3.35
N GLY A 44 -10.85 -1.26 -4.41
CA GLY A 44 -11.98 -0.35 -4.36
C GLY A 44 -11.68 0.98 -3.65
N GLU A 45 -12.74 1.69 -3.30
CA GLU A 45 -12.63 3.00 -2.64
C GLU A 45 -12.23 2.86 -1.16
N GLN A 46 -11.51 3.86 -0.69
CA GLN A 46 -11.17 3.95 0.73
C GLN A 46 -12.40 4.28 1.56
N VAL A 47 -12.57 3.55 2.65
CA VAL A 47 -13.62 3.76 3.64
C VAL A 47 -13.02 4.39 4.88
N LYS A 48 -13.64 5.44 5.39
CA LYS A 48 -13.22 6.05 6.67
C LYS A 48 -13.47 5.06 7.82
N ILE A 49 -12.47 4.89 8.65
CA ILE A 49 -12.56 3.99 9.82
C ILE A 49 -13.69 4.40 10.76
N VAL A 50 -13.94 5.71 10.90
CA VAL A 50 -15.04 6.22 11.72
C VAL A 50 -16.41 5.83 11.17
N ASP A 51 -16.60 5.79 9.85
CA ASP A 51 -17.87 5.40 9.23
C ASP A 51 -18.14 3.90 9.44
N LEU A 52 -17.07 3.08 9.33
CA LEU A 52 -17.14 1.66 9.65
C LEU A 52 -17.49 1.45 11.14
N ALA A 53 -16.80 2.13 12.05
CA ALA A 53 -17.07 2.05 13.49
C ALA A 53 -18.51 2.44 13.81
N THR A 54 -18.99 3.55 13.25
CA THR A 54 -20.36 4.03 13.42
C THR A 54 -21.38 3.00 12.93
N THR A 55 -21.09 2.39 11.78
CA THR A 55 -21.96 1.34 11.21
C THR A 55 -22.01 0.11 12.10
N LEU A 56 -20.87 -0.33 12.64
CA LEU A 56 -20.80 -1.48 13.56
C LEU A 56 -21.54 -1.20 14.88
N ILE A 57 -21.39 -0.01 15.45
CA ILE A 57 -22.13 0.41 16.65
C ILE A 57 -23.64 0.34 16.38
N ARG A 58 -24.09 0.90 15.25
CA ARG A 58 -25.51 0.87 14.86
C ARG A 58 -26.03 -0.57 14.71
N LEU A 59 -25.27 -1.44 14.05
CA LEU A 59 -25.65 -2.84 13.83
C LEU A 59 -25.67 -3.66 15.13
N SER A 60 -24.82 -3.31 16.11
CA SER A 60 -24.81 -3.98 17.42
C SER A 60 -26.03 -3.66 18.29
N GLY A 61 -26.84 -2.65 17.93
CA GLY A 61 -27.97 -2.16 18.73
C GLY A 61 -27.58 -1.45 20.02
N ARG A 62 -26.27 -1.33 20.30
CA ARG A 62 -25.75 -0.67 21.51
C ARG A 62 -25.72 0.84 21.34
N LYS A 63 -26.14 1.55 22.39
CA LYS A 63 -26.15 3.03 22.45
C LYS A 63 -25.13 3.59 23.45
N ASP A 64 -24.41 2.70 24.13
CA ASP A 64 -23.46 3.00 25.20
C ASP A 64 -21.99 2.90 24.75
N ILE A 65 -21.74 2.95 23.44
CA ILE A 65 -20.40 2.90 22.87
C ILE A 65 -20.06 4.26 22.26
N ASP A 66 -19.06 4.91 22.82
CA ASP A 66 -18.53 6.16 22.30
C ASP A 66 -17.31 5.93 21.39
N ILE A 67 -17.13 6.82 20.41
CA ILE A 67 -15.94 6.84 19.57
C ILE A 67 -14.96 7.85 20.16
N THR A 68 -13.78 7.38 20.55
CA THR A 68 -12.72 8.24 21.11
C THR A 68 -11.50 8.22 20.18
N TYR A 69 -11.07 9.40 19.73
CA TYR A 69 -9.90 9.51 18.85
C TYR A 69 -8.60 9.51 19.65
N THR A 70 -7.63 8.69 19.23
CA THR A 70 -6.34 8.54 19.92
C THR A 70 -5.21 9.39 19.31
N GLY A 71 -5.47 10.03 18.17
CA GLY A 71 -4.45 10.74 17.40
C GLY A 71 -3.62 9.80 16.50
N LEU A 72 -2.92 10.39 15.53
CA LEU A 72 -2.01 9.64 14.64
C LEU A 72 -0.72 9.31 15.38
N ARG A 73 -0.21 8.12 15.20
CA ARG A 73 1.13 7.74 15.64
C ARG A 73 2.19 8.26 14.66
N PRO A 74 3.45 8.43 15.11
CA PRO A 74 4.54 8.76 14.20
C PRO A 74 4.64 7.73 13.05
N GLY A 75 4.57 8.21 11.80
CA GLY A 75 4.62 7.38 10.61
C GLY A 75 3.27 6.86 10.10
N GLU A 76 2.17 7.04 10.85
CA GLU A 76 0.83 6.74 10.32
C GLU A 76 0.39 7.78 9.29
N LYS A 77 -0.24 7.30 8.22
CA LYS A 77 -0.84 8.13 7.17
C LYS A 77 -2.36 8.22 7.36
N ILE A 78 -2.93 9.33 6.92
CA ILE A 78 -4.39 9.50 6.91
C ILE A 78 -5.01 8.65 5.79
N SER A 79 -4.31 8.52 4.68
CA SER A 79 -4.73 7.77 3.49
C SER A 79 -3.53 7.06 2.87
N GLU A 80 -3.74 5.89 2.33
CA GLU A 80 -2.72 5.13 1.61
C GLU A 80 -2.92 5.28 0.11
N ASP A 81 -1.83 5.63 -0.57
CA ASP A 81 -1.78 5.62 -2.03
C ASP A 81 -1.20 4.28 -2.50
N LEU A 82 -1.94 3.58 -3.35
CA LEU A 82 -1.50 2.29 -3.91
C LEU A 82 -0.44 2.47 -4.99
N PHE A 83 -0.37 3.65 -5.59
CA PHE A 83 0.59 4.01 -6.64
C PHE A 83 1.25 5.33 -6.29
N SER A 84 2.53 5.45 -6.59
CA SER A 84 3.18 6.76 -6.58
C SER A 84 2.82 7.54 -7.85
N SER A 85 2.94 8.87 -7.81
CA SER A 85 2.68 9.73 -8.98
C SER A 85 3.65 9.48 -10.15
N HIS A 86 4.69 8.67 -9.92
CA HIS A 86 5.76 8.39 -10.88
C HIS A 86 5.73 6.95 -11.41
N GLU A 87 4.75 6.15 -10.99
CA GLU A 87 4.60 4.77 -11.42
C GLU A 87 3.62 4.67 -12.58
N ASP A 88 4.08 4.09 -13.69
CA ASP A 88 3.25 3.82 -14.84
C ASP A 88 2.41 2.55 -14.60
N ARG A 89 1.15 2.79 -14.30
CA ARG A 89 0.18 1.72 -14.11
C ARG A 89 -0.21 1.12 -15.46
N ARG A 90 -0.06 -0.19 -15.60
CA ARG A 90 -0.51 -0.95 -16.77
C ARG A 90 -1.68 -1.85 -16.41
N ALA A 91 -2.71 -1.81 -17.25
CA ALA A 91 -3.82 -2.74 -17.15
C ALA A 91 -3.36 -4.16 -17.51
N THR A 92 -3.92 -5.16 -16.82
CA THR A 92 -3.72 -6.57 -17.13
C THR A 92 -4.99 -7.17 -17.76
N THR A 93 -4.97 -8.47 -17.99
CA THR A 93 -6.16 -9.22 -18.46
C THR A 93 -7.28 -9.26 -17.42
N ASN A 94 -6.96 -9.04 -16.13
CA ASN A 94 -7.94 -8.88 -15.08
C ASN A 94 -8.07 -7.40 -14.69
N PRO A 95 -9.28 -6.80 -14.81
CA PRO A 95 -9.48 -5.38 -14.48
C PRO A 95 -9.24 -5.04 -13.00
N LEU A 96 -9.22 -6.04 -12.12
CA LEU A 96 -8.92 -5.88 -10.69
C LEU A 96 -7.44 -6.05 -10.36
N VAL A 97 -6.58 -6.25 -11.36
CA VAL A 97 -5.14 -6.40 -11.19
C VAL A 97 -4.42 -5.48 -12.18
N SER A 98 -3.56 -4.64 -11.68
CA SER A 98 -2.67 -3.81 -12.49
C SER A 98 -1.23 -4.21 -12.27
N SER A 99 -0.37 -3.94 -13.23
CA SER A 99 1.08 -4.12 -13.07
C SER A 99 1.81 -2.80 -13.10
N VAL A 100 2.93 -2.74 -12.40
CA VAL A 100 3.86 -1.61 -12.37
C VAL A 100 5.26 -2.16 -12.58
N ASP A 101 6.02 -1.56 -13.50
CA ASP A 101 7.42 -1.92 -13.71
C ASP A 101 8.26 -1.54 -12.50
N VAL A 102 9.14 -2.44 -12.09
CA VAL A 102 10.13 -2.16 -11.05
C VAL A 102 11.50 -1.88 -11.66
N PRO A 103 12.28 -0.97 -11.07
CA PRO A 103 13.66 -0.74 -11.48
C PRO A 103 14.45 -2.06 -11.38
N LYS A 104 15.08 -2.47 -12.47
CA LYS A 104 15.92 -3.68 -12.50
C LYS A 104 17.28 -3.38 -11.90
N LEU A 105 17.72 -4.21 -10.98
CA LEU A 105 19.08 -4.24 -10.47
C LEU A 105 19.87 -5.31 -11.21
N SER A 106 21.10 -4.98 -11.63
CA SER A 106 22.01 -5.98 -12.18
C SER A 106 22.61 -6.84 -11.05
N VAL A 107 23.03 -8.05 -11.40
CA VAL A 107 23.71 -8.94 -10.46
C VAL A 107 24.95 -8.28 -9.89
N ASP A 108 25.73 -7.57 -10.73
CA ASP A 108 26.94 -6.86 -10.29
C ASP A 108 26.63 -5.76 -9.27
N GLN A 109 25.53 -5.03 -9.45
CA GLN A 109 25.08 -4.02 -8.49
C GLN A 109 24.77 -4.64 -7.12
N VAL A 110 24.14 -5.82 -7.11
CA VAL A 110 23.83 -6.54 -5.87
C VAL A 110 25.09 -7.13 -5.25
N GLN A 111 25.97 -7.73 -6.05
CA GLN A 111 27.22 -8.32 -5.59
C GLN A 111 28.23 -7.29 -5.06
N SER A 112 28.19 -6.06 -5.59
CA SER A 112 29.02 -4.94 -5.06
C SER A 112 28.60 -4.47 -3.68
N LEU A 113 27.43 -4.91 -3.19
CA LEU A 113 26.91 -4.54 -1.88
C LEU A 113 27.69 -5.25 -0.77
N SER A 114 28.42 -4.49 0.04
CA SER A 114 29.04 -5.03 1.25
C SER A 114 28.00 -5.16 2.37
N ILE A 115 27.56 -6.38 2.62
CA ILE A 115 26.66 -6.70 3.74
C ILE A 115 27.34 -6.67 5.11
N ALA A 116 28.68 -6.55 5.15
CA ALA A 116 29.44 -6.44 6.39
C ALA A 116 29.17 -5.12 7.14
N ASN A 117 28.69 -4.10 6.42
CA ASN A 117 28.32 -2.79 6.99
C ASN A 117 26.81 -2.58 6.82
N HIS A 118 26.06 -2.81 7.88
CA HIS A 118 24.59 -2.67 7.88
C HIS A 118 24.11 -1.29 7.47
N GLN A 119 24.80 -0.23 7.91
CA GLN A 119 24.43 1.15 7.56
C GLN A 119 24.63 1.41 6.07
N ALA A 120 25.77 0.99 5.52
CA ALA A 120 26.05 1.14 4.09
C ALA A 120 25.06 0.36 3.22
N ALA A 121 24.67 -0.86 3.65
CA ALA A 121 23.66 -1.67 2.99
C ALA A 121 22.28 -0.99 3.02
N PHE A 122 21.89 -0.46 4.17
CA PHE A 122 20.62 0.27 4.33
C PHE A 122 20.59 1.53 3.45
N ASP A 123 21.64 2.33 3.45
CA ASP A 123 21.71 3.55 2.64
C ASP A 123 21.73 3.22 1.15
N TRP A 124 22.34 2.12 0.75
CA TRP A 124 22.32 1.65 -0.63
C TRP A 124 20.89 1.24 -1.05
N MET A 125 20.22 0.41 -0.27
CA MET A 125 18.82 0.02 -0.52
C MET A 125 17.90 1.23 -0.61
N ARG A 126 18.06 2.19 0.31
CA ARG A 126 17.29 3.44 0.31
C ARG A 126 17.54 4.30 -0.93
N ARG A 127 18.77 4.31 -1.46
CA ARG A 127 19.05 5.00 -2.74
C ARG A 127 18.37 4.30 -3.90
N GLN A 128 18.44 2.96 -3.96
CA GLN A 128 17.82 2.19 -5.04
C GLN A 128 16.28 2.37 -5.04
N SER A 129 15.63 2.37 -3.89
CA SER A 129 14.19 2.57 -3.79
C SER A 129 13.71 3.96 -4.27
N LYS A 130 14.62 4.94 -4.36
CA LYS A 130 14.35 6.30 -4.86
C LYS A 130 14.76 6.50 -6.31
N THR A 131 15.35 5.50 -6.94
CA THR A 131 15.79 5.60 -8.34
C THR A 131 14.57 5.44 -9.23
N MET A 132 14.19 6.53 -9.89
CA MET A 132 13.12 6.50 -10.91
C MET A 132 13.54 5.61 -12.10
N PRO A 133 12.59 4.88 -12.70
CA PRO A 133 12.81 4.22 -13.99
C PRO A 133 13.36 5.22 -15.01
N SER A 134 14.27 4.76 -15.87
CA SER A 134 14.95 5.60 -16.86
C SER A 134 14.00 6.31 -17.84
N THR A 135 12.81 5.77 -18.04
CA THR A 135 11.71 6.33 -18.85
C THR A 135 11.14 7.63 -18.29
N LEU A 136 11.32 7.92 -17.00
CA LEU A 136 10.75 9.10 -16.35
C LEU A 136 11.77 10.25 -16.15
N ARG A 137 13.04 10.04 -16.52
CA ARG A 137 14.06 11.09 -16.44
C ARG A 137 13.90 12.24 -17.46
N THR A 138 13.00 12.09 -18.41
CA THR A 138 12.78 13.04 -19.51
C THR A 138 11.55 13.92 -19.34
N LEU A 139 10.82 13.80 -18.25
CA LEU A 139 9.72 14.73 -17.97
C LEU A 139 10.26 15.98 -17.25
N PRO A 140 10.00 17.19 -17.77
CA PRO A 140 10.40 18.40 -17.08
C PRO A 140 9.67 18.49 -15.74
N LEU A 141 10.43 18.80 -14.70
CA LEU A 141 9.87 19.19 -13.40
C LEU A 141 9.03 20.45 -13.61
N ILE A 142 7.72 20.32 -13.46
CA ILE A 142 6.77 21.43 -13.37
C ILE A 142 6.67 21.82 -11.91
#